data_1843e8d01222cea04be47d74810a231a
#
_entry.id   1843e8d01222cea04be47d74810a231a
#
_cell.length_a   1.000
_cell.length_b   1.000
_cell.length_c   1.000
_cell.angle_alpha   90.00
_cell.angle_beta   90.00
_cell.angle_gamma   90.00
#
_symmetry.space_group_name_H-M   'P 1'
#
loop_
_entity.id
_entity.type
_entity.pdbx_description
1 polymer ?
#
loop_
_entity_poly.entity_id
_entity_poly.type
_entity_poly.pdbx_seq_one_letter_code
_entity_poly.pdbx_strand_id
1 'polypeptide(L)'
;VMAMQPKVLVLDEPTSQLDPIAASEFLATIRKINLELGTTVIIIEHRLEEVFPMADKVLVLEEGRQILYDEPRQVGKALAGNDLFLAMPSPVQIYDGTGQVGTCPLTVCEGRNWLKAHFEKEQSGFCETENEKSTKGKDEVVIEAKEVWFRYEKEMPDVVKDLSLQVKKGELFCMLGGNGTGKSTTLSLLSGIRRPYRGKILLKGKDIRKRKEKELFHGLIGVLPQNPQSLFVGNTVREDLWEMFSGFHIQRKKEYEKQMERVIEDTQIGHLLDMHPYDLS
;
A
#
# COMPACT_ATOMS: atom_id res chain seq x y z
N VAL A 1 -6.52 26.16 9.58
CA VAL A 1 -7.71 25.78 10.36
C VAL A 1 -7.47 26.03 11.85
N MET A 2 -6.37 25.57 12.47
CA MET A 2 -6.10 25.72 13.92
C MET A 2 -6.02 27.17 14.41
N ALA A 3 -5.58 28.12 13.57
CA ALA A 3 -5.57 29.55 13.91
C ALA A 3 -6.95 30.12 14.27
N MET A 4 -8.03 29.44 13.84
CA MET A 4 -9.41 29.83 14.14
C MET A 4 -9.93 29.20 15.45
N GLN A 5 -9.12 28.43 16.17
CA GLN A 5 -9.47 27.73 17.41
C GLN A 5 -10.82 26.99 17.34
N PRO A 6 -11.01 26.06 16.41
CA PRO A 6 -12.28 25.40 16.22
C PRO A 6 -12.61 24.53 17.45
N LYS A 7 -13.87 24.46 17.83
CA LYS A 7 -14.35 23.53 18.88
C LYS A 7 -14.44 22.09 18.37
N VAL A 8 -14.69 21.92 17.08
CA VAL A 8 -14.77 20.61 16.40
C VAL A 8 -13.84 20.64 15.19
N LEU A 9 -12.98 19.64 15.08
CA LEU A 9 -12.07 19.42 13.97
C LEU A 9 -12.49 18.15 13.25
N VAL A 10 -12.79 18.27 11.94
CA VAL A 10 -13.14 17.13 11.08
C VAL A 10 -11.99 16.91 10.10
N LEU A 11 -11.48 15.68 10.06
CA LEU A 11 -10.32 15.27 9.27
C LEU A 11 -10.69 14.05 8.43
N ASP A 12 -10.55 14.19 7.13
CA ASP A 12 -10.80 13.13 6.16
C ASP A 12 -9.48 12.66 5.57
N GLU A 13 -9.06 11.44 5.91
CA GLU A 13 -7.80 10.80 5.54
C GLU A 13 -6.56 11.71 5.62
N PRO A 14 -6.34 12.40 6.73
CA PRO A 14 -5.32 13.44 6.81
C PRO A 14 -3.88 12.89 6.66
N THR A 15 -3.68 11.59 6.85
CA THR A 15 -2.34 10.97 6.74
C THR A 15 -2.06 10.33 5.38
N SER A 16 -3.03 10.31 4.47
CA SER A 16 -2.92 9.62 3.15
C SER A 16 -1.74 10.08 2.29
N GLN A 17 -1.36 11.36 2.38
CA GLN A 17 -0.26 11.97 1.62
C GLN A 17 1.05 12.08 2.40
N LEU A 18 1.06 11.67 3.67
CA LEU A 18 2.22 11.76 4.55
C LEU A 18 3.07 10.48 4.49
N ASP A 19 4.38 10.64 4.68
CA ASP A 19 5.22 9.48 4.97
C ASP A 19 4.94 8.96 6.40
N PRO A 20 5.37 7.72 6.73
CA PRO A 20 5.04 7.11 8.01
C PRO A 20 5.47 7.93 9.23
N ILE A 21 6.60 8.63 9.18
CA ILE A 21 7.10 9.44 10.29
C ILE A 21 6.22 10.68 10.46
N ALA A 22 5.99 11.42 9.38
CA ALA A 22 5.13 12.60 9.39
C ALA A 22 3.68 12.27 9.78
N ALA A 23 3.16 11.10 9.37
CA ALA A 23 1.83 10.64 9.76
C ALA A 23 1.73 10.40 11.27
N SER A 24 2.71 9.71 11.85
CA SER A 24 2.74 9.45 13.30
C SER A 24 2.88 10.75 14.11
N GLU A 25 3.76 11.68 13.70
CA GLU A 25 3.89 13.00 14.33
C GLU A 25 2.60 13.83 14.23
N PHE A 26 1.92 13.76 13.08
CA PHE A 26 0.64 14.44 12.88
C PHE A 26 -0.43 13.89 13.84
N LEU A 27 -0.59 12.57 13.92
CA LEU A 27 -1.57 11.94 14.81
C LEU A 27 -1.26 12.22 16.28
N ALA A 28 0.01 12.18 16.68
CA ALA A 28 0.42 12.56 18.03
C ALA A 28 0.05 14.03 18.33
N THR A 29 0.20 14.92 17.37
CA THR A 29 -0.18 16.33 17.48
C THR A 29 -1.71 16.49 17.63
N ILE A 30 -2.50 15.76 16.83
CA ILE A 30 -3.96 15.76 16.92
C ILE A 30 -4.41 15.27 18.29
N ARG A 31 -3.82 14.19 18.81
CA ARG A 31 -4.08 13.70 20.14
C ARG A 31 -3.78 14.74 21.22
N LYS A 32 -2.66 15.43 21.10
CA LYS A 32 -2.29 16.51 22.02
C LYS A 32 -3.29 17.66 21.99
N ILE A 33 -3.72 18.09 20.81
CA ILE A 33 -4.76 19.11 20.62
C ILE A 33 -6.06 18.70 21.30
N ASN A 34 -6.50 17.45 21.11
CA ASN A 34 -7.69 16.93 21.74
C ASN A 34 -7.58 16.95 23.29
N LEU A 35 -6.47 16.43 23.83
CA LEU A 35 -6.27 16.33 25.30
C LEU A 35 -6.02 17.68 25.98
N GLU A 36 -5.21 18.56 25.39
CA GLU A 36 -4.79 19.80 26.04
C GLU A 36 -5.75 20.97 25.78
N LEU A 37 -6.32 21.04 24.58
CA LEU A 37 -7.23 22.13 24.20
C LEU A 37 -8.72 21.74 24.30
N GLY A 38 -9.03 20.47 24.56
CA GLY A 38 -10.41 19.98 24.61
C GLY A 38 -11.14 20.05 23.27
N THR A 39 -10.42 20.13 22.16
CA THR A 39 -11.03 20.17 20.82
C THR A 39 -11.61 18.80 20.49
N THR A 40 -12.88 18.75 20.13
CA THR A 40 -13.51 17.51 19.63
C THR A 40 -12.95 17.17 18.23
N VAL A 41 -12.54 15.93 18.03
CA VAL A 41 -11.96 15.48 16.76
C VAL A 41 -12.82 14.38 16.16
N ILE A 42 -13.16 14.51 14.89
CA ILE A 42 -13.75 13.46 14.07
C ILE A 42 -12.71 13.16 12.98
N ILE A 43 -12.26 11.92 12.91
CA ILE A 43 -11.22 11.51 11.96
C ILE A 43 -11.67 10.28 11.18
N ILE A 44 -11.48 10.30 9.87
CA ILE A 44 -11.62 9.15 8.98
C ILE A 44 -10.21 8.72 8.62
N GLU A 45 -9.88 7.46 8.82
CA GLU A 45 -8.55 6.90 8.54
C GLU A 45 -8.62 5.43 8.17
N HIS A 46 -7.70 5.02 7.30
CA HIS A 46 -7.50 3.62 6.93
C HIS A 46 -6.37 2.95 7.74
N ARG A 47 -5.47 3.74 8.32
CA ARG A 47 -4.36 3.26 9.16
C ARG A 47 -4.79 3.14 10.60
N LEU A 48 -5.44 2.04 10.94
CA LEU A 48 -6.08 1.88 12.24
C LEU A 48 -5.10 1.61 13.40
N GLU A 49 -3.88 1.15 13.13
CA GLU A 49 -2.89 0.82 14.18
C GLU A 49 -2.66 1.97 15.18
N GLU A 50 -2.64 3.21 14.73
CA GLU A 50 -2.38 4.38 15.56
C GLU A 50 -3.66 5.09 15.99
N VAL A 51 -4.67 5.16 15.12
CA VAL A 51 -5.91 5.93 15.37
C VAL A 51 -6.89 5.17 16.24
N PHE A 52 -7.04 3.87 16.02
CA PHE A 52 -8.01 3.04 16.73
C PHE A 52 -7.79 3.02 18.25
N PRO A 53 -6.54 2.87 18.79
CA PRO A 53 -6.29 2.92 20.22
C PRO A 53 -6.52 4.30 20.86
N MET A 54 -6.46 5.39 20.07
CA MET A 54 -6.63 6.74 20.62
C MET A 54 -8.08 7.26 20.59
N ALA A 55 -8.96 6.56 19.89
CA ALA A 55 -10.37 6.96 19.76
C ALA A 55 -11.18 6.65 21.02
N ASP A 56 -12.09 7.53 21.37
CA ASP A 56 -13.08 7.30 22.44
C ASP A 56 -14.26 6.47 21.92
N LYS A 57 -14.69 6.73 20.69
CA LYS A 57 -15.76 6.00 20.00
C LYS A 57 -15.37 5.75 18.54
N VAL A 58 -15.81 4.61 18.04
CA VAL A 58 -15.60 4.17 16.65
C VAL A 58 -16.95 3.91 16.01
N LEU A 59 -17.17 4.52 14.86
CA LEU A 59 -18.30 4.27 13.97
C LEU A 59 -17.80 3.40 12.80
N VAL A 60 -18.47 2.28 12.57
CA VAL A 60 -18.21 1.40 11.43
C VAL A 60 -19.39 1.48 10.47
N LEU A 61 -19.08 1.76 9.21
CA LEU A 61 -20.04 1.88 8.12
C LEU A 61 -19.80 0.77 7.08
N GLU A 62 -20.86 0.21 6.56
CA GLU A 62 -20.87 -0.73 5.46
C GLU A 62 -22.05 -0.42 4.52
N GLU A 63 -21.82 -0.30 3.24
CA GLU A 63 -22.84 0.07 2.24
C GLU A 63 -23.68 1.31 2.65
N GLY A 64 -23.04 2.32 3.26
CA GLY A 64 -23.72 3.54 3.72
C GLY A 64 -24.56 3.37 4.98
N ARG A 65 -24.53 2.20 5.63
CA ARG A 65 -25.26 1.91 6.87
C ARG A 65 -24.32 1.81 8.05
N GLN A 66 -24.77 2.31 9.20
CA GLN A 66 -24.09 2.09 10.46
C GLN A 66 -24.27 0.63 10.90
N ILE A 67 -23.17 -0.12 11.02
CA ILE A 67 -23.20 -1.48 11.57
C ILE A 67 -22.78 -1.54 13.02
N LEU A 68 -21.81 -0.69 13.44
CA LEU A 68 -21.35 -0.59 14.82
C LEU A 68 -21.10 0.86 15.23
N TYR A 69 -21.36 1.19 16.48
CA TYR A 69 -20.96 2.46 17.11
C TYR A 69 -20.70 2.21 18.59
N ASP A 70 -19.43 2.08 18.97
CA ASP A 70 -19.06 1.77 20.36
C ASP A 70 -17.61 2.16 20.65
N GLU A 71 -17.14 1.84 21.86
CA GLU A 71 -15.74 1.96 22.24
C GLU A 71 -14.86 1.02 21.42
N PRO A 72 -13.59 1.38 21.15
CA PRO A 72 -12.68 0.57 20.33
C PRO A 72 -12.61 -0.90 20.75
N ARG A 73 -12.58 -1.17 22.05
CA ARG A 73 -12.51 -2.56 22.57
C ARG A 73 -13.74 -3.39 22.24
N GLN A 74 -14.92 -2.77 22.23
CA GLN A 74 -16.16 -3.47 21.88
C GLN A 74 -16.25 -3.67 20.37
N VAL A 75 -15.86 -2.65 19.59
CA VAL A 75 -15.81 -2.75 18.13
C VAL A 75 -14.81 -3.84 17.70
N GLY A 76 -13.63 -3.91 18.32
CA GLY A 76 -12.64 -4.95 18.04
C GLY A 76 -13.15 -6.37 18.31
N LYS A 77 -14.03 -6.55 19.30
CA LYS A 77 -14.69 -7.85 19.56
C LYS A 77 -15.81 -8.16 18.57
N ALA A 78 -16.60 -7.15 18.23
CA ALA A 78 -17.82 -7.34 17.44
C ALA A 78 -17.55 -7.52 15.93
N LEU A 79 -16.40 -7.04 15.42
CA LEU A 79 -16.04 -7.15 14.01
C LEU A 79 -15.44 -8.52 13.63
N ALA A 80 -15.23 -9.42 14.58
CA ALA A 80 -14.74 -10.77 14.29
C ALA A 80 -15.59 -11.44 13.20
N GLY A 81 -14.93 -11.97 12.17
CA GLY A 81 -15.59 -12.62 11.03
C GLY A 81 -16.16 -11.69 9.95
N ASN A 82 -15.98 -10.38 10.07
CA ASN A 82 -16.28 -9.40 9.02
C ASN A 82 -15.02 -9.10 8.20
N ASP A 83 -15.15 -8.79 6.91
CA ASP A 83 -14.01 -8.48 6.02
C ASP A 83 -13.21 -7.26 6.51
N LEU A 84 -13.88 -6.28 7.14
CA LEU A 84 -13.25 -5.10 7.75
C LEU A 84 -12.32 -5.46 8.93
N PHE A 85 -12.44 -6.68 9.47
CA PHE A 85 -11.57 -7.13 10.57
C PHE A 85 -10.10 -7.23 10.17
N LEU A 86 -9.80 -7.45 8.89
CA LEU A 86 -8.43 -7.47 8.37
C LEU A 86 -7.69 -6.13 8.51
N ALA A 87 -8.45 -5.03 8.65
CA ALA A 87 -7.89 -3.69 8.88
C ALA A 87 -7.64 -3.37 10.36
N MET A 88 -8.09 -4.23 11.30
CA MET A 88 -7.92 -4.00 12.73
C MET A 88 -6.45 -4.05 13.15
N PRO A 89 -6.07 -3.32 14.24
CA PRO A 89 -4.74 -3.40 14.80
C PRO A 89 -4.31 -4.82 15.14
N SER A 90 -3.02 -5.13 14.93
CA SER A 90 -2.44 -6.45 15.15
C SER A 90 -2.77 -7.07 16.52
N PRO A 91 -2.77 -6.31 17.65
CA PRO A 91 -3.19 -6.86 18.96
C PRO A 91 -4.63 -7.36 18.99
N VAL A 92 -5.53 -6.68 18.27
CA VAL A 92 -6.95 -7.05 18.16
C VAL A 92 -7.10 -8.32 17.34
N GLN A 93 -6.36 -8.43 16.22
CA GLN A 93 -6.37 -9.63 15.37
C GLN A 93 -5.85 -10.87 16.13
N ILE A 94 -4.75 -10.74 16.89
CA ILE A 94 -4.22 -11.82 17.72
C ILE A 94 -5.20 -12.24 18.80
N TYR A 95 -5.86 -11.27 19.45
CA TYR A 95 -6.87 -11.51 20.47
C TYR A 95 -8.04 -12.34 19.93
N ASP A 96 -8.54 -12.03 18.74
CA ASP A 96 -9.61 -12.80 18.09
C ASP A 96 -9.14 -14.22 17.75
N GLY A 97 -7.98 -14.36 17.09
CA GLY A 97 -7.42 -15.66 16.71
C GLY A 97 -7.13 -16.60 17.89
N THR A 98 -7.12 -16.10 19.11
CA THR A 98 -6.89 -16.85 20.36
C THR A 98 -8.12 -17.06 21.22
N GLY A 99 -9.33 -16.82 20.67
CA GLY A 99 -10.60 -17.14 21.28
C GLY A 99 -11.16 -16.05 22.20
N GLN A 100 -10.70 -14.80 22.10
CA GLN A 100 -11.30 -13.60 22.73
C GLN A 100 -11.40 -13.65 24.26
N VAL A 101 -10.40 -14.20 24.94
CA VAL A 101 -10.42 -14.32 26.41
C VAL A 101 -10.09 -12.98 27.09
N GLY A 102 -10.98 -12.50 27.94
CA GLY A 102 -10.74 -11.30 28.75
C GLY A 102 -10.97 -9.98 28.02
N THR A 103 -10.11 -8.99 28.27
CA THR A 103 -10.22 -7.64 27.70
C THR A 103 -9.44 -7.54 26.39
N CYS A 104 -10.08 -7.06 25.31
CA CYS A 104 -9.45 -6.86 24.02
C CYS A 104 -8.30 -5.84 24.12
N PRO A 105 -7.05 -6.21 23.79
CA PRO A 105 -5.93 -5.29 23.79
C PRO A 105 -5.97 -4.40 22.54
N LEU A 106 -5.68 -3.11 22.70
CA LEU A 106 -5.67 -2.15 21.59
C LEU A 106 -4.26 -1.78 21.14
N THR A 107 -3.29 -1.88 22.01
CA THR A 107 -1.90 -1.53 21.73
C THR A 107 -0.98 -2.73 21.84
N VAL A 108 0.19 -2.66 21.19
CA VAL A 108 1.22 -3.72 21.27
C VAL A 108 1.64 -4.00 22.71
N CYS A 109 1.72 -2.95 23.56
CA CYS A 109 2.05 -3.12 24.99
C CYS A 109 0.97 -3.92 25.72
N GLU A 110 -0.29 -3.57 25.52
CA GLU A 110 -1.41 -4.30 26.09
C GLU A 110 -1.47 -5.74 25.56
N GLY A 111 -1.27 -5.95 24.26
CA GLY A 111 -1.23 -7.27 23.63
C GLY A 111 -0.15 -8.17 24.23
N ARG A 112 1.05 -7.64 24.42
CA ARG A 112 2.12 -8.39 25.11
C ARG A 112 1.78 -8.79 26.53
N ASN A 113 1.21 -7.87 27.31
CA ASN A 113 0.80 -8.14 28.68
C ASN A 113 -0.34 -9.16 28.73
N TRP A 114 -1.28 -9.03 27.81
CA TRP A 114 -2.40 -9.95 27.66
C TRP A 114 -1.91 -11.37 27.28
N LEU A 115 -1.00 -11.52 26.31
CA LEU A 115 -0.40 -12.79 25.95
C LEU A 115 0.30 -13.45 27.15
N LYS A 116 1.10 -12.69 27.89
CA LYS A 116 1.78 -13.20 29.10
C LYS A 116 0.78 -13.70 30.13
N ALA A 117 -0.28 -12.95 30.38
CA ALA A 117 -1.28 -13.32 31.40
C ALA A 117 -2.05 -14.59 31.05
N HIS A 118 -2.28 -14.87 29.75
CA HIS A 118 -3.14 -15.96 29.32
C HIS A 118 -2.39 -17.19 28.77
N PHE A 119 -1.14 -17.02 28.29
CA PHE A 119 -0.38 -18.07 27.59
C PHE A 119 1.01 -18.37 28.18
N GLU A 120 1.42 -17.74 29.29
CA GLU A 120 2.76 -17.96 29.91
C GLU A 120 3.02 -19.41 30.35
N LYS A 121 2.00 -20.27 30.40
CA LYS A 121 2.14 -21.68 30.83
C LYS A 121 2.40 -22.65 29.68
N GLU A 122 2.24 -22.25 28.46
CA GLU A 122 2.52 -23.09 27.29
C GLU A 122 3.79 -22.63 26.57
N GLN A 123 4.95 -22.86 27.22
CA GLN A 123 6.23 -22.87 26.48
C GLN A 123 6.35 -24.17 25.66
N SER A 124 5.43 -24.39 24.76
CA SER A 124 5.61 -25.36 23.71
C SER A 124 6.17 -24.64 22.49
N GLY A 125 7.44 -24.90 22.26
CA GLY A 125 8.25 -24.58 21.10
C GLY A 125 7.70 -23.54 20.14
N PHE A 126 8.38 -22.38 20.09
CA PHE A 126 8.32 -21.58 18.87
C PHE A 126 8.60 -22.54 17.72
N CYS A 127 7.57 -22.87 16.95
CA CYS A 127 7.79 -23.38 15.63
C CYS A 127 8.48 -22.22 14.90
N GLU A 128 9.82 -22.26 14.84
CA GLU A 128 10.50 -21.51 13.80
C GLU A 128 9.83 -22.00 12.52
N THR A 129 8.88 -21.21 12.02
CA THR A 129 8.53 -21.35 10.62
C THR A 129 9.87 -21.20 9.92
N GLU A 130 10.41 -22.33 9.49
CA GLU A 130 11.50 -22.32 8.53
C GLU A 130 11.02 -21.31 7.49
N ASN A 131 11.69 -20.15 7.45
CA ASN A 131 11.53 -19.23 6.33
C ASN A 131 11.65 -20.16 5.13
N GLU A 132 10.52 -20.42 4.46
CA GLU A 132 10.56 -21.13 3.20
C GLU A 132 11.58 -20.37 2.40
N LYS A 133 12.78 -20.94 2.36
CA LYS A 133 13.90 -20.41 1.57
C LYS A 133 13.30 -20.35 0.20
N SER A 134 12.94 -19.14 -0.18
CA SER A 134 12.37 -18.84 -1.48
C SER A 134 13.07 -19.75 -2.48
N THR A 135 12.29 -20.61 -3.10
CA THR A 135 12.77 -21.57 -4.07
C THR A 135 13.87 -20.90 -4.86
N LYS A 136 15.07 -21.42 -4.82
CA LYS A 136 16.26 -20.93 -5.51
C LYS A 136 15.91 -20.60 -6.96
N GLY A 137 15.29 -19.45 -7.17
CA GLY A 137 15.21 -18.80 -8.46
C GLY A 137 16.66 -18.47 -8.75
N LYS A 138 17.17 -19.03 -9.84
CA LYS A 138 18.50 -18.79 -10.38
C LYS A 138 18.89 -17.34 -10.09
N ASP A 139 20.15 -17.11 -9.74
CA ASP A 139 20.78 -15.80 -9.51
C ASP A 139 20.67 -14.84 -10.72
N GLU A 140 19.59 -14.94 -11.47
CA GLU A 140 19.31 -14.15 -12.65
C GLU A 140 18.89 -12.75 -12.25
N VAL A 141 19.77 -11.77 -12.47
CA VAL A 141 19.50 -10.36 -12.26
C VAL A 141 18.56 -9.86 -13.36
N VAL A 142 17.39 -9.37 -12.97
CA VAL A 142 16.37 -8.84 -13.88
C VAL A 142 16.56 -7.35 -14.13
N ILE A 143 16.80 -6.56 -13.07
CA ILE A 143 17.08 -5.13 -13.14
C ILE A 143 18.42 -4.87 -12.47
N GLU A 144 19.28 -4.10 -13.12
CA GLU A 144 20.55 -3.67 -12.56
C GLU A 144 20.76 -2.18 -12.88
N ALA A 145 20.94 -1.38 -11.83
CA ALA A 145 21.37 0.01 -11.92
C ALA A 145 22.85 0.11 -11.54
N LYS A 146 23.62 0.85 -12.31
CA LYS A 146 25.08 1.06 -12.10
C LYS A 146 25.40 2.54 -12.09
N GLU A 147 25.82 3.06 -10.94
CA GLU A 147 26.25 4.45 -10.76
C GLU A 147 25.31 5.47 -11.39
N VAL A 148 24.00 5.33 -11.13
CA VAL A 148 22.95 6.13 -11.78
C VAL A 148 22.82 7.48 -11.09
N TRP A 149 22.89 8.53 -11.90
CA TRP A 149 22.68 9.90 -11.48
C TRP A 149 21.56 10.53 -12.30
N PHE A 150 20.70 11.30 -11.62
CA PHE A 150 19.60 11.96 -12.29
C PHE A 150 19.24 13.31 -11.63
N ARG A 151 18.94 14.28 -12.48
CA ARG A 151 18.33 15.58 -12.16
C ARG A 151 17.25 15.90 -13.20
N TYR A 152 16.28 16.67 -12.82
CA TYR A 152 15.19 17.04 -13.72
C TYR A 152 15.65 18.05 -14.79
N GLU A 153 16.43 19.03 -14.39
CA GLU A 153 16.99 20.07 -15.26
C GLU A 153 18.50 20.24 -14.97
N LYS A 154 19.23 20.71 -15.97
CA LYS A 154 20.71 20.80 -15.90
C LYS A 154 21.22 21.63 -14.73
N GLU A 155 20.49 22.68 -14.37
CA GLU A 155 20.85 23.60 -13.27
C GLU A 155 20.28 23.20 -11.91
N MET A 156 19.42 22.16 -11.87
CA MET A 156 18.84 21.67 -10.61
C MET A 156 19.76 20.69 -9.88
N PRO A 157 19.63 20.56 -8.56
CA PRO A 157 20.37 19.57 -7.79
C PRO A 157 20.00 18.13 -8.21
N ASP A 158 20.95 17.23 -8.02
CA ASP A 158 20.72 15.82 -8.29
C ASP A 158 19.72 15.23 -7.30
N VAL A 159 18.69 14.60 -7.85
CA VAL A 159 17.63 13.90 -7.10
C VAL A 159 18.04 12.45 -6.81
N VAL A 160 18.71 11.80 -7.78
CA VAL A 160 19.31 10.48 -7.60
C VAL A 160 20.80 10.61 -7.77
N LYS A 161 21.56 10.09 -6.79
CA LYS A 161 23.01 10.23 -6.71
C LYS A 161 23.64 8.85 -6.52
N ASP A 162 24.50 8.47 -7.45
CA ASP A 162 25.31 7.25 -7.39
C ASP A 162 24.54 5.98 -7.02
N LEU A 163 23.33 5.83 -7.59
CA LEU A 163 22.46 4.70 -7.28
C LEU A 163 23.00 3.44 -7.98
N SER A 164 23.32 2.43 -7.16
CA SER A 164 23.67 1.11 -7.63
C SER A 164 22.85 0.07 -6.90
N LEU A 165 22.13 -0.78 -7.64
CA LEU A 165 21.33 -1.87 -7.07
C LEU A 165 21.11 -2.99 -8.11
N GLN A 166 20.73 -4.15 -7.61
CA GLN A 166 20.33 -5.29 -8.42
C GLN A 166 19.04 -5.87 -7.86
N VAL A 167 18.12 -6.24 -8.72
CA VAL A 167 16.88 -6.95 -8.39
C VAL A 167 16.87 -8.27 -9.16
N LYS A 168 16.71 -9.36 -8.42
CA LYS A 168 16.73 -10.73 -8.96
C LYS A 168 15.33 -11.15 -9.41
N LYS A 169 15.27 -12.19 -10.22
CA LYS A 169 14.02 -12.79 -10.66
C LYS A 169 13.24 -13.37 -9.47
N GLY A 170 11.97 -12.95 -9.35
CA GLY A 170 11.08 -13.40 -8.28
C GLY A 170 11.34 -12.73 -6.93
N GLU A 171 12.21 -11.71 -6.88
CA GLU A 171 12.48 -10.93 -5.67
C GLU A 171 11.42 -9.85 -5.47
N LEU A 172 10.92 -9.71 -4.25
CA LEU A 172 10.16 -8.56 -3.79
C LEU A 172 11.11 -7.50 -3.23
N PHE A 173 11.37 -6.47 -4.00
CA PHE A 173 12.28 -5.37 -3.64
C PHE A 173 11.47 -4.17 -3.12
N CYS A 174 11.73 -3.74 -1.89
CA CYS A 174 11.09 -2.60 -1.27
C CYS A 174 12.04 -1.39 -1.17
N MET A 175 11.56 -0.21 -1.54
CA MET A 175 12.32 1.04 -1.46
C MET A 175 11.71 1.95 -0.39
N LEU A 176 12.45 2.21 0.68
CA LEU A 176 12.01 3.03 1.81
C LEU A 176 12.70 4.41 1.82
N GLY A 177 12.06 5.37 2.44
CA GLY A 177 12.58 6.74 2.61
C GLY A 177 11.46 7.75 2.82
N GLY A 178 11.77 8.92 3.38
CA GLY A 178 10.84 10.03 3.57
C GLY A 178 10.37 10.67 2.27
N ASN A 179 9.46 11.63 2.35
CA ASN A 179 9.01 12.38 1.18
C ASN A 179 10.16 13.21 0.58
N GLY A 180 10.20 13.33 -0.75
CA GLY A 180 11.25 14.07 -1.45
C GLY A 180 12.60 13.35 -1.62
N THR A 181 12.79 12.12 -1.11
CA THR A 181 14.07 11.38 -1.20
C THR A 181 14.36 10.76 -2.57
N GLY A 182 13.48 10.94 -3.56
CA GLY A 182 13.71 10.46 -4.92
C GLY A 182 13.17 9.06 -5.23
N LYS A 183 12.33 8.46 -4.36
CA LYS A 183 11.74 7.11 -4.58
C LYS A 183 10.99 6.99 -5.91
N SER A 184 10.02 7.88 -6.15
CA SER A 184 9.22 7.88 -7.39
C SER A 184 10.08 8.19 -8.62
N THR A 185 11.10 9.05 -8.46
CA THR A 185 12.07 9.34 -9.51
C THR A 185 12.90 8.10 -9.84
N THR A 186 13.36 7.38 -8.82
CA THR A 186 14.10 6.12 -9.00
C THR A 186 13.23 5.07 -9.69
N LEU A 187 11.97 4.89 -9.31
CA LEU A 187 11.03 4.00 -10.02
C LEU A 187 10.86 4.40 -11.49
N SER A 188 10.74 5.70 -11.78
CA SER A 188 10.64 6.21 -13.15
C SER A 188 11.90 5.94 -13.98
N LEU A 189 13.07 5.90 -13.35
CA LEU A 189 14.34 5.55 -13.98
C LEU A 189 14.43 4.04 -14.22
N LEU A 190 14.11 3.21 -13.22
CA LEU A 190 14.15 1.75 -13.32
C LEU A 190 13.14 1.21 -14.33
N SER A 191 12.01 1.88 -14.51
CA SER A 191 10.98 1.55 -15.50
C SER A 191 11.28 2.06 -16.93
N GLY A 192 12.27 2.96 -17.08
CA GLY A 192 12.62 3.55 -18.37
C GLY A 192 11.76 4.72 -18.82
N ILE A 193 10.80 5.17 -18.00
CA ILE A 193 10.01 6.40 -18.23
C ILE A 193 10.94 7.61 -18.26
N ARG A 194 11.94 7.63 -17.37
CA ARG A 194 13.00 8.65 -17.36
C ARG A 194 14.37 8.04 -17.68
N ARG A 195 15.28 8.86 -18.16
CA ARG A 195 16.64 8.43 -18.52
C ARG A 195 17.66 9.14 -17.64
N PRO A 196 18.60 8.41 -17.04
CA PRO A 196 19.68 9.03 -16.27
C PRO A 196 20.64 9.77 -17.19
N TYR A 197 21.24 10.86 -16.72
CA TYR A 197 22.28 11.55 -17.46
C TYR A 197 23.66 10.88 -17.30
N ARG A 198 23.85 10.12 -16.20
CA ARG A 198 25.05 9.34 -15.93
C ARG A 198 24.67 7.97 -15.38
N GLY A 199 25.50 6.97 -15.62
CA GLY A 199 25.25 5.58 -15.23
C GLY A 199 24.46 4.80 -16.27
N LYS A 200 24.06 3.58 -15.90
CA LYS A 200 23.33 2.66 -16.80
C LYS A 200 22.26 1.89 -16.00
N ILE A 201 21.15 1.63 -16.65
CA ILE A 201 20.12 0.72 -16.14
C ILE A 201 19.95 -0.40 -17.16
N LEU A 202 20.13 -1.62 -16.70
CA LEU A 202 20.02 -2.82 -17.51
C LEU A 202 18.76 -3.59 -17.11
N LEU A 203 17.96 -3.99 -18.08
CA LEU A 203 16.83 -4.88 -17.93
C LEU A 203 17.16 -6.20 -18.64
N LYS A 204 17.26 -7.30 -17.88
CA LYS A 204 17.71 -8.60 -18.38
C LYS A 204 19.02 -8.46 -19.20
N GLY A 205 20.00 -7.76 -18.63
CA GLY A 205 21.32 -7.55 -19.22
C GLY A 205 21.39 -6.56 -20.38
N LYS A 206 20.26 -6.01 -20.87
CA LYS A 206 20.26 -5.02 -21.96
C LYS A 206 19.97 -3.62 -21.44
N ASP A 207 20.74 -2.63 -21.88
CA ASP A 207 20.54 -1.22 -21.50
C ASP A 207 19.13 -0.77 -21.93
N ILE A 208 18.37 -0.24 -20.95
CA ILE A 208 16.99 0.19 -21.13
C ILE A 208 16.85 1.30 -22.20
N ARG A 209 17.88 2.12 -22.38
CA ARG A 209 17.92 3.19 -23.41
C ARG A 209 17.95 2.65 -24.84
N LYS A 210 18.40 1.39 -25.02
CA LYS A 210 18.47 0.71 -26.33
C LYS A 210 17.20 -0.03 -26.69
N ARG A 211 16.20 -0.04 -25.80
CA ARG A 211 14.90 -0.66 -26.04
C ARG A 211 13.89 0.37 -26.53
N LYS A 212 12.99 -0.07 -27.39
CA LYS A 212 11.82 0.73 -27.78
C LYS A 212 10.79 0.68 -26.67
N GLU A 213 10.02 1.76 -26.49
CA GLU A 213 8.95 1.83 -25.48
C GLU A 213 7.97 0.66 -25.58
N LYS A 214 7.57 0.29 -26.81
CA LYS A 214 6.74 -0.88 -27.06
C LYS A 214 7.35 -2.17 -26.51
N GLU A 215 8.67 -2.37 -26.59
CA GLU A 215 9.33 -3.55 -26.07
C GLU A 215 9.39 -3.56 -24.53
N LEU A 216 9.44 -2.37 -23.90
CA LEU A 216 9.48 -2.23 -22.44
C LEU A 216 8.12 -2.51 -21.83
N PHE A 217 7.09 -1.85 -22.31
CA PHE A 217 5.76 -1.89 -21.67
C PHE A 217 4.85 -3.01 -22.19
N HIS A 218 5.24 -3.71 -23.25
CA HIS A 218 4.52 -4.88 -23.75
C HIS A 218 5.10 -6.18 -23.16
N GLY A 219 4.83 -6.41 -21.89
CA GLY A 219 5.12 -7.69 -21.23
C GLY A 219 6.49 -7.80 -20.53
N LEU A 220 7.30 -6.73 -20.47
CA LEU A 220 8.55 -6.73 -19.70
C LEU A 220 8.45 -5.97 -18.38
N ILE A 221 7.81 -4.80 -18.38
CA ILE A 221 7.65 -3.93 -17.20
C ILE A 221 6.19 -3.48 -17.15
N GLY A 222 5.55 -3.68 -16.00
CA GLY A 222 4.30 -3.01 -15.63
C GLY A 222 4.64 -1.89 -14.63
N VAL A 223 4.00 -0.73 -14.77
CA VAL A 223 4.17 0.42 -13.87
C VAL A 223 2.82 0.85 -13.37
N LEU A 224 2.63 0.82 -12.05
CA LEU A 224 1.46 1.39 -11.41
C LEU A 224 1.90 2.71 -10.73
N PRO A 225 1.41 3.88 -11.17
CA PRO A 225 1.73 5.17 -10.56
C PRO A 225 1.04 5.32 -9.19
N GLN A 226 1.47 6.31 -8.43
CA GLN A 226 0.87 6.66 -7.13
C GLN A 226 -0.62 7.00 -7.24
N ASN A 227 -1.03 7.63 -8.34
CA ASN A 227 -2.44 7.83 -8.69
C ASN A 227 -2.80 6.89 -9.84
N PRO A 228 -3.43 5.73 -9.57
CA PRO A 228 -3.84 4.78 -10.61
C PRO A 228 -4.85 5.34 -11.59
N GLN A 229 -5.70 6.27 -11.16
CA GLN A 229 -6.72 6.90 -12.01
C GLN A 229 -6.12 7.61 -13.23
N SER A 230 -4.85 8.06 -13.14
CA SER A 230 -4.14 8.65 -14.27
C SER A 230 -3.90 7.68 -15.45
N LEU A 231 -4.13 6.40 -15.25
CA LEU A 231 -4.00 5.37 -16.29
C LEU A 231 -5.33 5.10 -17.02
N PHE A 232 -6.45 5.55 -16.48
CA PHE A 232 -7.76 5.29 -17.08
C PHE A 232 -7.97 6.17 -18.30
N VAL A 233 -8.27 5.56 -19.43
CA VAL A 233 -8.50 6.22 -20.71
C VAL A 233 -9.85 5.85 -21.34
N GLY A 234 -10.45 4.73 -20.90
CA GLY A 234 -11.73 4.22 -21.36
C GLY A 234 -12.92 4.86 -20.63
N ASN A 235 -14.12 4.75 -21.22
CA ASN A 235 -15.36 5.15 -20.57
C ASN A 235 -15.91 4.05 -19.65
N THR A 236 -15.40 2.83 -19.76
CA THR A 236 -15.79 1.70 -18.92
C THR A 236 -14.54 0.92 -18.48
N VAL A 237 -14.65 0.22 -17.34
CA VAL A 237 -13.61 -0.69 -16.85
C VAL A 237 -13.23 -1.73 -17.92
N ARG A 238 -14.23 -2.22 -18.67
CA ARG A 238 -14.03 -3.17 -19.76
C ARG A 238 -13.16 -2.59 -20.87
N GLU A 239 -13.39 -1.33 -21.26
CA GLU A 239 -12.58 -0.65 -22.28
C GLU A 239 -11.13 -0.46 -21.80
N ASP A 240 -10.92 -0.05 -20.55
CA ASP A 240 -9.56 0.08 -19.98
C ASP A 240 -8.82 -1.25 -19.95
N LEU A 241 -9.49 -2.33 -19.57
CA LEU A 241 -8.89 -3.67 -19.63
C LEU A 241 -8.51 -4.09 -21.06
N TRP A 242 -9.33 -3.73 -22.04
CA TRP A 242 -9.02 -3.98 -23.46
C TRP A 242 -7.89 -3.12 -23.97
N GLU A 243 -7.79 -1.86 -23.52
CA GLU A 243 -6.72 -0.96 -23.95
C GLU A 243 -5.33 -1.49 -23.58
N MET A 244 -5.21 -2.23 -22.48
CA MET A 244 -3.95 -2.90 -22.11
C MET A 244 -3.45 -3.88 -23.18
N PHE A 245 -4.36 -4.39 -24.00
CA PHE A 245 -4.04 -5.29 -25.12
C PHE A 245 -4.00 -4.57 -26.47
N SER A 246 -4.30 -3.25 -26.49
CA SER A 246 -4.25 -2.44 -27.71
C SER A 246 -2.83 -2.35 -28.22
N GLY A 247 -2.42 -2.83 -29.23
CA GLY A 247 -1.04 -2.86 -29.73
C GLY A 247 -0.39 -4.24 -29.75
N PHE A 248 -1.06 -5.26 -29.21
CA PHE A 248 -0.68 -6.65 -29.44
C PHE A 248 -1.27 -7.18 -30.77
N HIS A 249 -0.60 -8.15 -31.37
CA HIS A 249 -1.04 -8.72 -32.65
C HIS A 249 -2.44 -9.33 -32.57
N ILE A 250 -3.33 -8.92 -33.46
CA ILE A 250 -4.74 -9.39 -33.60
C ILE A 250 -4.86 -10.93 -33.63
N GLN A 251 -3.81 -11.62 -34.05
CA GLN A 251 -3.77 -13.09 -34.10
C GLN A 251 -3.85 -13.79 -32.74
N ARG A 252 -3.62 -13.06 -31.61
CA ARG A 252 -3.70 -13.60 -30.24
C ARG A 252 -4.94 -13.12 -29.47
N LYS A 253 -5.95 -12.61 -30.14
CA LYS A 253 -7.14 -12.05 -29.49
C LYS A 253 -7.78 -13.04 -28.50
N LYS A 254 -7.95 -14.30 -28.86
CA LYS A 254 -8.52 -15.34 -27.98
C LYS A 254 -7.67 -15.61 -26.72
N GLU A 255 -6.36 -15.46 -26.82
CA GLU A 255 -5.46 -15.63 -25.67
C GLU A 255 -5.61 -14.48 -24.70
N TYR A 256 -5.74 -13.25 -25.21
CA TYR A 256 -5.96 -12.04 -24.39
C TYR A 256 -7.36 -12.04 -23.77
N GLU A 257 -8.39 -12.46 -24.47
CA GLU A 257 -9.74 -12.66 -23.92
C GLU A 257 -9.70 -13.58 -22.70
N LYS A 258 -9.03 -14.73 -22.82
CA LYS A 258 -8.89 -15.68 -21.72
C LYS A 258 -8.06 -15.14 -20.55
N GLN A 259 -7.02 -14.34 -20.83
CA GLN A 259 -6.24 -13.68 -19.77
C GLN A 259 -7.08 -12.62 -19.06
N MET A 260 -7.86 -11.84 -19.79
CA MET A 260 -8.76 -10.83 -19.23
C MET A 260 -9.85 -11.47 -18.36
N GLU A 261 -10.50 -12.55 -18.84
CA GLU A 261 -11.48 -13.31 -18.06
C GLU A 261 -10.88 -13.78 -16.73
N ARG A 262 -9.68 -14.34 -16.77
CA ARG A 262 -8.98 -14.79 -15.57
C ARG A 262 -8.70 -13.63 -14.59
N VAL A 263 -8.23 -12.49 -15.09
CA VAL A 263 -8.00 -11.30 -14.24
C VAL A 263 -9.30 -10.84 -13.59
N ILE A 264 -10.40 -10.80 -14.35
CA ILE A 264 -11.72 -10.42 -13.85
C ILE A 264 -12.20 -11.38 -12.74
N GLU A 265 -11.99 -12.69 -12.92
CA GLU A 265 -12.32 -13.70 -11.90
C GLU A 265 -11.44 -13.56 -10.66
N ASP A 266 -10.11 -13.48 -10.83
CA ASP A 266 -9.13 -13.38 -9.74
C ASP A 266 -9.33 -12.10 -8.89
N THR A 267 -9.78 -11.02 -9.52
CA THR A 267 -10.02 -9.70 -8.85
C THR A 267 -11.48 -9.46 -8.48
N GLN A 268 -12.40 -10.35 -8.86
CA GLN A 268 -13.84 -10.26 -8.58
C GLN A 268 -14.53 -8.98 -9.08
N ILE A 269 -13.96 -8.31 -10.10
CA ILE A 269 -14.48 -7.05 -10.64
C ILE A 269 -15.55 -7.21 -11.72
N GLY A 270 -16.09 -8.42 -11.92
CA GLY A 270 -17.08 -8.70 -12.97
C GLY A 270 -18.30 -7.77 -12.95
N HIS A 271 -18.76 -7.37 -11.77
CA HIS A 271 -19.90 -6.48 -11.58
C HIS A 271 -19.59 -5.00 -11.89
N LEU A 272 -18.32 -4.62 -12.03
CA LEU A 272 -17.87 -3.25 -12.28
C LEU A 272 -17.56 -2.96 -13.76
N LEU A 273 -17.57 -3.99 -14.62
CA LEU A 273 -17.05 -3.90 -15.99
C LEU A 273 -17.71 -2.81 -16.86
N ASP A 274 -18.97 -2.55 -16.65
CA ASP A 274 -19.74 -1.58 -17.43
C ASP A 274 -19.85 -0.21 -16.73
N MET A 275 -19.20 -0.05 -15.56
CA MET A 275 -19.12 1.21 -14.83
C MET A 275 -17.98 2.08 -15.37
N HIS A 276 -18.12 3.40 -15.16
CA HIS A 276 -17.04 4.33 -15.48
C HIS A 276 -15.92 4.19 -14.43
N PRO A 277 -14.63 4.09 -14.81
CA PRO A 277 -13.52 3.86 -13.86
C PRO A 277 -13.42 4.91 -12.74
N TYR A 278 -13.82 6.16 -13.02
CA TYR A 278 -13.81 7.24 -12.02
C TYR A 278 -15.00 7.19 -11.03
N ASP A 279 -16.00 6.36 -11.28
CA ASP A 279 -17.16 6.17 -10.38
C ASP A 279 -16.89 5.03 -9.36
N LEU A 280 -15.73 4.38 -9.46
CA LEU A 280 -15.32 3.35 -8.52
C LEU A 280 -14.69 4.02 -7.30
N SER A 281 -15.30 3.81 -6.13
CA SER A 281 -14.80 4.29 -4.84
C SER A 281 -13.83 3.29 -4.21
#